data_5ab9b2ae6305a1ec4bf4cd8e6a9ef95b
#
_entry.id   5ab9b2ae6305a1ec4bf4cd8e6a9ef95b
#
_cell.length_a   1.000
_cell.length_b   1.000
_cell.length_c   1.000
_cell.angle_alpha   90.00
_cell.angle_beta   90.00
_cell.angle_gamma   90.00
#
_symmetry.space_group_name_H-M   'P 1'
#
loop_
_entity.id
_entity.type
_entity.pdbx_description
1 polymer ?
#
loop_
_entity_poly.entity_id
_entity_poly.type
_entity_poly.pdbx_seq_one_letter_code
_entity_poly.pdbx_strand_id
1 'polypeptide(L)'
;MNHKKLLIFILSFYVLLAFAGYLSGLFIDVTRDAGKYATISKEIFENGNFINLTVHGEAYDQKPPLLFWLGAAGFYVGNVSNFWFKFPVFLLILSGFYGAYKLGESLYNRQTGIITALLMFTSCIYSLYSMDIHTDTLLQVFITLSIWQLFEFVKTGKNKNFIFGFIAVGLAMLSKGPVGAAIPAFAVGGHILLKKEFRKLLDVRWLLGILISSVVVSPALIGLSNQFGWEGIRFFFWENMAGRYTGTYVANAVNDPFFYIHNLLYLFLPWSLLFFFAVFLEFQQLFKSKFKAAEFLTLTGIWIYFLIISSSESQLPNYVFSVIPLMAVLIAKWIVIVSEGKSLKWKIALTIQNMVVSLVWIAIFVLAVYLFPGVKFYYWFIVLAGFAATYYVLKKCDVLWIKLVAPSAIAVISLFFLLNTHIFPYIFSFQAPPKAARYFTEKSAENEKLYNYRYTQYELFFYSNPQALQLYSSDEMKKVASQKGSWIFTDKEGLDEIEKLNLNPEIIEYQHLFLNKGAKFILPEKRQSALFPMYLVHFQ
;
A
#
# COMPACT_ATOMS: atom_id res chain seq x y z
N MET A 1 -27.04 -24.63 -18.38
CA MET A 1 -26.02 -23.65 -18.83
C MET A 1 -24.79 -24.42 -19.28
N ASN A 2 -24.20 -24.12 -20.45
CA ASN A 2 -22.98 -24.80 -20.93
C ASN A 2 -21.82 -24.53 -19.94
N HIS A 3 -20.96 -25.51 -19.67
CA HIS A 3 -19.82 -25.40 -18.74
C HIS A 3 -18.97 -24.14 -18.96
N LYS A 4 -18.70 -23.77 -20.21
CA LYS A 4 -17.95 -22.56 -20.56
C LYS A 4 -18.68 -21.27 -20.10
N LYS A 5 -19.98 -21.20 -20.30
CA LYS A 5 -20.80 -20.04 -19.87
C LYS A 5 -20.86 -19.93 -18.34
N LEU A 6 -20.97 -21.06 -17.63
CA LEU A 6 -20.95 -21.07 -16.17
C LEU A 6 -19.59 -20.62 -15.62
N LEU A 7 -18.48 -21.08 -16.19
CA LEU A 7 -17.14 -20.66 -15.78
C LEU A 7 -16.95 -19.15 -15.97
N ILE A 8 -17.35 -18.61 -17.12
CA ILE A 8 -17.28 -17.16 -17.39
C ILE A 8 -18.12 -16.40 -16.36
N PHE A 9 -19.35 -16.85 -16.10
CA PHE A 9 -20.22 -16.22 -15.09
C PHE A 9 -19.57 -16.19 -13.70
N ILE A 10 -19.03 -17.32 -13.23
CA ILE A 10 -18.33 -17.43 -11.95
C ILE A 10 -17.15 -16.43 -11.89
N LEU A 11 -16.28 -16.44 -12.88
CA LEU A 11 -15.10 -15.57 -12.91
C LEU A 11 -15.50 -14.08 -12.95
N SER A 12 -16.50 -13.72 -13.76
CA SER A 12 -17.02 -12.36 -13.82
C SER A 12 -17.63 -11.90 -12.49
N PHE A 13 -18.39 -12.77 -11.83
CA PHE A 13 -18.95 -12.49 -10.50
C PHE A 13 -17.83 -12.18 -9.48
N TYR A 14 -16.77 -12.99 -9.43
CA TYR A 14 -15.67 -12.76 -8.50
C TYR A 14 -14.83 -11.54 -8.84
N VAL A 15 -14.69 -11.17 -10.12
CA VAL A 15 -14.09 -9.88 -10.51
C VAL A 15 -14.93 -8.71 -9.98
N LEU A 16 -16.24 -8.73 -10.14
CA LEU A 16 -17.13 -7.69 -9.59
C LEU A 16 -17.10 -7.65 -8.07
N LEU A 17 -17.06 -8.81 -7.41
CA LEU A 17 -16.95 -8.90 -5.95
C LEU A 17 -15.63 -8.33 -5.45
N ALA A 18 -14.52 -8.55 -6.17
CA ALA A 18 -13.23 -7.96 -5.85
C ALA A 18 -13.27 -6.44 -5.95
N PHE A 19 -13.85 -5.88 -7.03
CA PHE A 19 -14.03 -4.44 -7.15
C PHE A 19 -14.89 -3.88 -6.01
N ALA A 20 -15.99 -4.55 -5.64
CA ALA A 20 -16.81 -4.16 -4.49
C ALA A 20 -15.99 -4.18 -3.18
N GLY A 21 -15.12 -5.19 -2.98
CA GLY A 21 -14.21 -5.27 -1.85
C GLY A 21 -13.19 -4.13 -1.82
N TYR A 22 -12.58 -3.81 -2.95
CA TYR A 22 -11.67 -2.67 -3.05
C TYR A 22 -12.36 -1.34 -2.79
N LEU A 23 -13.52 -1.10 -3.42
CA LEU A 23 -14.29 0.13 -3.25
C LEU A 23 -14.76 0.33 -1.81
N SER A 24 -15.20 -0.74 -1.13
CA SER A 24 -15.59 -0.66 0.29
C SER A 24 -14.42 -0.24 1.18
N GLY A 25 -13.18 -0.66 0.86
CA GLY A 25 -11.96 -0.24 1.56
C GLY A 25 -11.68 1.27 1.49
N LEU A 26 -12.14 1.94 0.42
CA LEU A 26 -11.94 3.40 0.28
C LEU A 26 -12.74 4.23 1.30
N PHE A 27 -13.81 3.68 1.87
CA PHE A 27 -14.63 4.35 2.89
C PHE A 27 -14.12 4.15 4.31
N ILE A 28 -13.19 3.23 4.54
CA ILE A 28 -12.61 2.97 5.86
C ILE A 28 -11.76 4.18 6.29
N ASP A 29 -11.79 4.51 7.57
CA ASP A 29 -11.04 5.65 8.13
C ASP A 29 -9.53 5.52 7.85
N VAL A 30 -8.88 6.66 7.65
CA VAL A 30 -7.41 6.72 7.58
C VAL A 30 -6.83 6.73 8.98
N THR A 31 -5.64 6.16 9.14
CA THR A 31 -4.92 6.12 10.42
C THR A 31 -3.42 6.34 10.22
N ARG A 32 -2.74 6.82 11.25
CA ARG A 32 -1.28 7.00 11.30
C ARG A 32 -0.73 7.74 10.07
N ASP A 33 0.13 7.06 9.29
CA ASP A 33 0.77 7.66 8.11
C ASP A 33 -0.25 8.07 7.05
N ALA A 34 -1.30 7.26 6.80
CA ALA A 34 -2.37 7.67 5.90
C ALA A 34 -3.15 8.88 6.45
N GLY A 35 -3.37 8.96 7.76
CA GLY A 35 -3.94 10.13 8.43
C GLY A 35 -3.08 11.39 8.26
N LYS A 36 -1.75 11.26 8.43
CA LYS A 36 -0.79 12.34 8.15
C LYS A 36 -0.87 12.81 6.70
N TYR A 37 -0.87 11.88 5.75
CA TYR A 37 -0.91 12.21 4.33
C TYR A 37 -2.23 12.86 3.92
N ALA A 38 -3.34 12.41 4.51
CA ALA A 38 -4.65 13.02 4.32
C ALA A 38 -4.73 14.44 4.91
N THR A 39 -4.09 14.69 6.07
CA THR A 39 -3.97 16.03 6.67
C THR A 39 -3.19 16.96 5.75
N ILE A 40 -2.02 16.55 5.24
CA ILE A 40 -1.25 17.36 4.27
C ILE A 40 -2.09 17.66 3.03
N SER A 41 -2.82 16.66 2.50
CA SER A 41 -3.70 16.85 1.35
C SER A 41 -4.84 17.85 1.63
N LYS A 42 -5.39 17.83 2.86
CA LYS A 42 -6.42 18.76 3.33
C LYS A 42 -5.87 20.18 3.42
N GLU A 43 -4.67 20.36 3.98
CA GLU A 43 -4.02 21.69 4.06
C GLU A 43 -3.71 22.26 2.67
N ILE A 44 -3.27 21.43 1.71
CA ILE A 44 -3.12 21.84 0.32
C ILE A 44 -4.47 22.31 -0.26
N PHE A 45 -5.54 21.56 -0.01
CA PHE A 45 -6.89 21.90 -0.49
C PHE A 45 -7.42 23.21 0.10
N GLU A 46 -7.21 23.43 1.42
CA GLU A 46 -7.68 24.61 2.13
C GLU A 46 -6.85 25.86 1.82
N ASN A 47 -5.53 25.74 1.70
CA ASN A 47 -4.60 26.86 1.54
C ASN A 47 -4.20 27.14 0.08
N GLY A 48 -4.47 26.22 -0.85
CA GLY A 48 -4.05 26.32 -2.25
C GLY A 48 -2.54 26.22 -2.49
N ASN A 49 -1.75 25.82 -1.47
CA ASN A 49 -0.30 25.76 -1.56
C ASN A 49 0.19 24.34 -1.90
N PHE A 50 0.45 24.08 -3.18
CA PHE A 50 0.92 22.79 -3.68
C PHE A 50 2.44 22.60 -3.55
N ILE A 51 3.20 23.64 -3.29
CA ILE A 51 4.67 23.63 -3.35
C ILE A 51 5.27 23.49 -1.95
N ASN A 52 4.89 24.34 -1.01
CA ASN A 52 5.41 24.33 0.34
C ASN A 52 4.49 23.49 1.22
N LEU A 53 4.89 22.25 1.48
CA LEU A 53 4.06 21.29 2.21
C LEU A 53 4.07 21.58 3.71
N THR A 54 2.90 21.46 4.33
CA THR A 54 2.74 21.56 5.78
C THR A 54 1.93 20.39 6.33
N VAL A 55 2.10 20.09 7.61
CA VAL A 55 1.26 19.18 8.39
C VAL A 55 0.97 19.83 9.75
N HIS A 56 -0.29 19.99 10.12
CA HIS A 56 -0.77 20.78 11.25
C HIS A 56 -0.10 22.18 11.36
N GLY A 57 0.15 22.80 10.20
CA GLY A 57 0.79 24.11 10.08
C GLY A 57 2.32 24.12 10.07
N GLU A 58 2.98 23.02 10.41
CA GLU A 58 4.42 22.87 10.42
C GLU A 58 4.98 22.45 9.05
N ALA A 59 6.16 22.96 8.66
CA ALA A 59 6.82 22.60 7.41
C ALA A 59 7.16 21.11 7.34
N TYR A 60 6.99 20.49 6.16
CA TYR A 60 7.10 19.05 5.99
C TYR A 60 8.05 18.62 4.87
N ASP A 61 9.05 17.77 5.18
CA ASP A 61 10.10 17.30 4.27
C ASP A 61 10.20 15.77 4.09
N GLN A 62 9.49 14.98 4.93
CA GLN A 62 9.74 13.54 5.05
C GLN A 62 9.35 12.72 3.82
N LYS A 63 8.37 13.18 3.03
CA LYS A 63 7.91 12.48 1.82
C LYS A 63 7.66 13.47 0.68
N PRO A 64 7.92 13.05 -0.58
CA PRO A 64 7.60 13.85 -1.76
C PRO A 64 6.10 14.03 -1.98
N PRO A 65 5.67 15.04 -2.76
CA PRO A 65 4.32 15.58 -2.77
C PRO A 65 3.25 14.80 -3.54
N LEU A 66 3.61 13.83 -4.40
CA LEU A 66 2.66 13.28 -5.38
C LEU A 66 1.38 12.70 -4.74
N LEU A 67 1.52 11.98 -3.63
CA LEU A 67 0.36 11.42 -2.92
C LEU A 67 -0.55 12.54 -2.38
N PHE A 68 0.03 13.59 -1.85
CA PHE A 68 -0.70 14.70 -1.26
C PHE A 68 -1.42 15.53 -2.32
N TRP A 69 -0.79 15.75 -3.48
CA TRP A 69 -1.42 16.41 -4.63
C TRP A 69 -2.63 15.62 -5.16
N LEU A 70 -2.51 14.29 -5.23
CA LEU A 70 -3.61 13.42 -5.65
C LEU A 70 -4.76 13.45 -4.63
N GLY A 71 -4.45 13.44 -3.33
CA GLY A 71 -5.45 13.56 -2.28
C GLY A 71 -6.18 14.91 -2.35
N ALA A 72 -5.43 16.01 -2.46
CA ALA A 72 -6.00 17.36 -2.65
C ALA A 72 -6.85 17.45 -3.93
N ALA A 73 -6.38 16.90 -5.05
CA ALA A 73 -7.16 16.84 -6.28
C ALA A 73 -8.48 16.07 -6.10
N GLY A 74 -8.46 14.97 -5.33
CA GLY A 74 -9.68 14.25 -4.96
C GLY A 74 -10.65 15.14 -4.16
N PHE A 75 -10.13 15.94 -3.21
CA PHE A 75 -10.95 16.85 -2.41
C PHE A 75 -11.58 17.97 -3.24
N TYR A 76 -10.90 18.47 -4.26
CA TYR A 76 -11.50 19.43 -5.22
C TYR A 76 -12.66 18.82 -6.01
N VAL A 77 -12.68 17.50 -6.22
CA VAL A 77 -13.76 16.81 -6.95
C VAL A 77 -14.96 16.52 -6.04
N GLY A 78 -14.74 16.09 -4.78
CA GLY A 78 -15.84 15.58 -3.97
C GLY A 78 -15.77 15.91 -2.47
N ASN A 79 -15.10 16.99 -2.09
CA ASN A 79 -14.88 17.42 -0.71
C ASN A 79 -13.97 16.48 0.13
N VAL A 80 -13.58 16.96 1.32
CA VAL A 80 -12.69 16.24 2.22
C VAL A 80 -13.37 14.98 2.75
N SER A 81 -12.85 13.81 2.35
CA SER A 81 -13.35 12.52 2.83
C SER A 81 -12.36 11.39 2.56
N ASN A 82 -12.53 10.26 3.27
CA ASN A 82 -11.71 9.05 3.05
C ASN A 82 -11.74 8.59 1.60
N PHE A 83 -12.94 8.55 1.01
CA PHE A 83 -13.14 8.10 -0.37
C PHE A 83 -12.36 8.96 -1.35
N TRP A 84 -12.52 10.27 -1.30
CA TRP A 84 -11.87 11.19 -2.24
C TRP A 84 -10.37 11.32 -2.04
N PHE A 85 -9.87 11.11 -0.82
CA PHE A 85 -8.43 10.97 -0.58
C PHE A 85 -7.83 9.76 -1.30
N LYS A 86 -8.53 8.62 -1.27
CA LYS A 86 -8.02 7.32 -1.74
C LYS A 86 -8.34 7.04 -3.21
N PHE A 87 -9.45 7.55 -3.72
CA PHE A 87 -9.97 7.19 -5.04
C PHE A 87 -9.02 7.52 -6.21
N PRO A 88 -8.36 8.70 -6.28
CA PRO A 88 -7.39 8.97 -7.33
C PRO A 88 -6.21 7.98 -7.35
N VAL A 89 -5.74 7.59 -6.16
CA VAL A 89 -4.68 6.58 -6.01
C VAL A 89 -5.15 5.20 -6.46
N PHE A 90 -6.39 4.83 -6.13
CA PHE A 90 -7.00 3.58 -6.60
C PHE A 90 -7.06 3.50 -8.13
N LEU A 91 -7.40 4.58 -8.82
CA LEU A 91 -7.36 4.62 -10.29
C LEU A 91 -5.95 4.40 -10.83
N LEU A 92 -4.93 4.94 -10.16
CA LEU A 92 -3.53 4.72 -10.55
C LEU A 92 -3.08 3.28 -10.28
N ILE A 93 -3.56 2.62 -9.22
CA ILE A 93 -3.33 1.18 -9.00
C ILE A 93 -3.81 0.36 -10.20
N LEU A 94 -4.98 0.68 -10.76
CA LEU A 94 -5.49 0.02 -11.96
C LEU A 94 -4.56 0.21 -13.16
N SER A 95 -3.97 1.41 -13.31
CA SER A 95 -2.96 1.65 -14.35
C SER A 95 -1.68 0.83 -14.12
N GLY A 96 -1.30 0.60 -12.87
CA GLY A 96 -0.21 -0.31 -12.49
C GLY A 96 -0.47 -1.76 -12.91
N PHE A 97 -1.70 -2.26 -12.71
CA PHE A 97 -2.09 -3.59 -13.20
C PHE A 97 -2.02 -3.69 -14.73
N TYR A 98 -2.46 -2.63 -15.43
CA TYR A 98 -2.31 -2.57 -16.88
C TYR A 98 -0.84 -2.54 -17.31
N GLY A 99 0.01 -1.76 -16.64
CA GLY A 99 1.45 -1.73 -16.91
C GLY A 99 2.12 -3.09 -16.71
N ALA A 100 1.76 -3.82 -15.65
CA ALA A 100 2.26 -5.16 -15.39
C ALA A 100 1.75 -6.20 -16.41
N TYR A 101 0.46 -6.09 -16.82
CA TYR A 101 -0.06 -6.87 -17.94
C TYR A 101 0.80 -6.66 -19.20
N LYS A 102 1.07 -5.41 -19.56
CA LYS A 102 1.86 -5.07 -20.74
C LYS A 102 3.32 -5.49 -20.62
N LEU A 103 3.90 -5.42 -19.44
CA LEU A 103 5.26 -5.90 -19.19
C LEU A 103 5.34 -7.42 -19.37
N GLY A 104 4.44 -8.19 -18.77
CA GLY A 104 4.38 -9.64 -18.92
C GLY A 104 4.11 -10.08 -20.37
N GLU A 105 3.23 -9.34 -21.09
CA GLU A 105 2.96 -9.55 -22.52
C GLU A 105 4.21 -9.30 -23.36
N SER A 106 4.95 -8.23 -23.10
CA SER A 106 6.13 -7.83 -23.85
C SER A 106 7.33 -8.74 -23.60
N LEU A 107 7.50 -9.21 -22.38
CA LEU A 107 8.59 -10.13 -22.01
C LEU A 107 8.36 -11.55 -22.54
N TYR A 108 7.12 -12.01 -22.56
CA TYR A 108 6.79 -13.39 -22.90
C TYR A 108 5.62 -13.50 -23.90
N ASN A 109 4.39 -13.39 -23.41
CA ASN A 109 3.18 -13.48 -24.24
C ASN A 109 1.96 -12.91 -23.50
N ARG A 110 0.83 -12.78 -24.24
CA ARG A 110 -0.43 -12.25 -23.74
C ARG A 110 -0.96 -13.01 -22.52
N GLN A 111 -0.80 -14.33 -22.49
CA GLN A 111 -1.27 -15.16 -21.38
C GLN A 111 -0.50 -14.85 -20.11
N THR A 112 0.83 -14.71 -20.19
CA THR A 112 1.68 -14.28 -19.06
C THR A 112 1.24 -12.91 -18.56
N GLY A 113 0.98 -11.96 -19.46
CA GLY A 113 0.47 -10.63 -19.07
C GLY A 113 -0.84 -10.70 -18.29
N ILE A 114 -1.83 -11.45 -18.79
CA ILE A 114 -3.13 -11.63 -18.11
C ILE A 114 -2.94 -12.23 -16.71
N ILE A 115 -2.15 -13.29 -16.61
CA ILE A 115 -1.88 -13.93 -15.31
C ILE A 115 -1.18 -12.96 -14.37
N THR A 116 -0.18 -12.19 -14.84
CA THR A 116 0.52 -11.17 -14.03
C THR A 116 -0.45 -10.18 -13.39
N ALA A 117 -1.34 -9.60 -14.20
CA ALA A 117 -2.34 -8.65 -13.68
C ALA A 117 -3.31 -9.31 -12.67
N LEU A 118 -3.74 -10.56 -12.94
CA LEU A 118 -4.59 -11.31 -12.01
C LEU A 118 -3.89 -11.61 -10.68
N LEU A 119 -2.61 -11.98 -10.70
CA LEU A 119 -1.83 -12.24 -9.50
C LEU A 119 -1.71 -10.96 -8.64
N MET A 120 -1.47 -9.81 -9.26
CA MET A 120 -1.44 -8.53 -8.55
C MET A 120 -2.81 -8.18 -7.98
N PHE A 121 -3.86 -8.20 -8.80
CA PHE A 121 -5.23 -7.85 -8.41
C PHE A 121 -5.77 -8.70 -7.26
N THR A 122 -5.31 -9.93 -7.12
CA THR A 122 -5.75 -10.88 -6.10
C THR A 122 -4.73 -11.12 -4.99
N SER A 123 -3.69 -10.29 -4.88
CA SER A 123 -2.74 -10.40 -3.77
C SER A 123 -3.11 -9.52 -2.58
N CYS A 124 -2.82 -10.00 -1.37
CA CYS A 124 -3.18 -9.36 -0.11
C CYS A 124 -2.63 -7.93 0.00
N ILE A 125 -1.40 -7.70 -0.46
CA ILE A 125 -0.73 -6.41 -0.39
C ILE A 125 -1.51 -5.30 -1.11
N TYR A 126 -2.14 -5.59 -2.27
CA TYR A 126 -2.93 -4.60 -2.99
C TYR A 126 -4.25 -4.27 -2.28
N SER A 127 -4.90 -5.28 -1.67
CA SER A 127 -6.11 -5.03 -0.87
C SER A 127 -5.79 -4.17 0.36
N LEU A 128 -4.71 -4.45 1.07
CA LEU A 128 -4.29 -3.70 2.24
C LEU A 128 -3.91 -2.26 1.89
N TYR A 129 -3.00 -2.07 0.91
CA TYR A 129 -2.48 -0.74 0.57
C TYR A 129 -3.36 0.06 -0.41
N SER A 130 -4.51 -0.45 -0.82
CA SER A 130 -5.59 0.35 -1.41
C SER A 130 -6.48 0.98 -0.34
N MET A 131 -6.60 0.35 0.81
CA MET A 131 -7.34 0.84 1.98
C MET A 131 -6.48 1.78 2.84
N ASP A 132 -5.28 1.35 3.20
CA ASP A 132 -4.28 2.10 3.97
C ASP A 132 -3.18 2.60 3.03
N ILE A 133 -3.42 3.75 2.42
CA ILE A 133 -2.60 4.27 1.33
C ILE A 133 -1.27 4.81 1.85
N HIS A 134 -0.19 4.28 1.30
CA HIS A 134 1.18 4.74 1.50
C HIS A 134 1.81 5.28 0.22
N THR A 135 2.90 6.02 0.35
CA THR A 135 3.70 6.48 -0.82
C THR A 135 4.22 5.32 -1.67
N ASP A 136 4.42 4.14 -1.06
CA ASP A 136 4.80 2.90 -1.74
C ASP A 136 3.74 2.41 -2.73
N THR A 137 2.47 2.73 -2.48
CA THR A 137 1.35 2.39 -3.38
C THR A 137 1.52 3.06 -4.74
N LEU A 138 1.91 4.32 -4.77
CA LEU A 138 2.20 5.04 -6.02
C LEU A 138 3.56 4.67 -6.59
N LEU A 139 4.56 4.49 -5.73
CA LEU A 139 5.90 4.11 -6.12
C LEU A 139 5.89 2.85 -7.00
N GLN A 140 5.23 1.77 -6.56
CA GLN A 140 5.16 0.52 -7.31
C GLN A 140 4.42 0.68 -8.65
N VAL A 141 3.39 1.54 -8.74
CA VAL A 141 2.68 1.83 -10.00
C VAL A 141 3.64 2.43 -11.01
N PHE A 142 4.33 3.51 -10.62
CA PHE A 142 5.20 4.24 -11.55
C PHE A 142 6.50 3.50 -11.85
N ILE A 143 7.04 2.70 -10.92
CA ILE A 143 8.13 1.77 -11.21
C ILE A 143 7.69 0.75 -12.27
N THR A 144 6.50 0.18 -12.15
CA THR A 144 5.99 -0.81 -13.10
C THR A 144 5.81 -0.21 -14.49
N LEU A 145 5.20 0.98 -14.56
CA LEU A 145 5.01 1.71 -15.83
C LEU A 145 6.34 2.11 -16.45
N SER A 146 7.30 2.58 -15.65
CA SER A 146 8.62 2.98 -16.13
C SER A 146 9.39 1.77 -16.69
N ILE A 147 9.43 0.65 -15.97
CA ILE A 147 10.11 -0.58 -16.41
C ILE A 147 9.49 -1.08 -17.71
N TRP A 148 8.15 -1.14 -17.81
CA TRP A 148 7.49 -1.53 -19.06
C TRP A 148 7.87 -0.61 -20.21
N GLN A 149 7.75 0.69 -20.05
CA GLN A 149 8.02 1.66 -21.12
C GLN A 149 9.50 1.67 -21.52
N LEU A 150 10.41 1.65 -20.56
CA LEU A 150 11.85 1.63 -20.83
C LEU A 150 12.28 0.30 -21.48
N PHE A 151 11.69 -0.83 -21.07
CA PHE A 151 11.93 -2.10 -21.74
C PHE A 151 11.43 -2.09 -23.20
N GLU A 152 10.24 -1.54 -23.46
CA GLU A 152 9.73 -1.35 -24.83
C GLU A 152 10.65 -0.42 -25.66
N PHE A 153 11.21 0.62 -25.03
CA PHE A 153 12.20 1.46 -25.69
C PHE A 153 13.46 0.67 -26.07
N VAL A 154 14.02 -0.09 -25.13
CA VAL A 154 15.20 -0.93 -25.36
C VAL A 154 14.96 -1.95 -26.48
N LYS A 155 13.73 -2.48 -26.59
CA LYS A 155 13.29 -3.47 -27.59
C LYS A 155 13.03 -2.85 -28.97
N THR A 156 12.40 -1.68 -29.02
CA THR A 156 11.86 -1.11 -30.27
C THR A 156 12.54 0.19 -30.72
N GLY A 157 13.29 0.86 -29.85
CA GLY A 157 13.91 2.16 -30.11
C GLY A 157 12.94 3.35 -30.17
N LYS A 158 11.63 3.16 -29.88
CA LYS A 158 10.61 4.20 -30.03
C LYS A 158 10.73 5.28 -28.97
N ASN A 159 10.91 6.54 -29.40
CA ASN A 159 11.08 7.69 -28.49
C ASN A 159 9.87 7.92 -27.57
N LYS A 160 8.64 7.61 -27.99
CA LYS A 160 7.47 7.74 -27.12
C LYS A 160 7.62 6.89 -25.84
N ASN A 161 8.11 5.66 -25.98
CA ASN A 161 8.29 4.76 -24.84
C ASN A 161 9.40 5.26 -23.92
N PHE A 162 10.44 5.86 -24.50
CA PHE A 162 11.51 6.53 -23.76
C PHE A 162 10.96 7.68 -22.91
N ILE A 163 10.20 8.61 -23.53
CA ILE A 163 9.63 9.78 -22.85
C ILE A 163 8.69 9.35 -21.72
N PHE A 164 7.71 8.47 -22.01
CA PHE A 164 6.77 7.99 -20.99
C PHE A 164 7.48 7.19 -19.89
N GLY A 165 8.53 6.44 -20.23
CA GLY A 165 9.35 5.73 -19.26
C GLY A 165 10.00 6.67 -18.25
N PHE A 166 10.63 7.76 -18.71
CA PHE A 166 11.29 8.72 -17.83
C PHE A 166 10.33 9.67 -17.10
N ILE A 167 9.17 9.99 -17.68
CA ILE A 167 8.10 10.66 -16.94
C ILE A 167 7.65 9.75 -15.76
N ALA A 168 7.46 8.45 -16.00
CA ALA A 168 7.11 7.52 -14.94
C ALA A 168 8.22 7.37 -13.89
N VAL A 169 9.51 7.41 -14.27
CA VAL A 169 10.64 7.48 -13.31
C VAL A 169 10.51 8.74 -12.43
N GLY A 170 10.28 9.91 -13.03
CA GLY A 170 10.09 11.16 -12.29
C GLY A 170 8.91 11.09 -11.32
N LEU A 171 7.76 10.52 -11.75
CA LEU A 171 6.58 10.31 -10.89
C LEU A 171 6.85 9.29 -9.77
N ALA A 172 7.64 8.25 -10.03
CA ALA A 172 8.10 7.32 -9.01
C ALA A 172 8.99 8.04 -7.97
N MET A 173 9.87 8.93 -8.41
CA MET A 173 10.68 9.77 -7.51
C MET A 173 9.81 10.76 -6.72
N LEU A 174 8.78 11.35 -7.32
CA LEU A 174 7.79 12.18 -6.63
C LEU A 174 6.91 11.40 -5.64
N SER A 175 6.92 10.06 -5.71
CA SER A 175 6.23 9.20 -4.74
C SER A 175 7.10 8.92 -3.51
N LYS A 176 8.40 8.62 -3.69
CA LYS A 176 9.27 8.19 -2.56
C LYS A 176 10.75 8.56 -2.71
N GLY A 177 11.08 9.49 -3.57
CA GLY A 177 12.46 9.94 -3.79
C GLY A 177 13.29 9.01 -4.69
N PRO A 178 14.63 9.00 -4.57
CA PRO A 178 15.56 8.37 -5.53
C PRO A 178 15.35 6.88 -5.78
N VAL A 179 14.74 6.15 -4.84
CA VAL A 179 14.40 4.72 -5.02
C VAL A 179 13.51 4.50 -6.25
N GLY A 180 12.70 5.51 -6.62
CA GLY A 180 11.86 5.49 -7.83
C GLY A 180 12.66 5.39 -9.13
N ALA A 181 13.90 5.88 -9.17
CA ALA A 181 14.82 5.74 -10.29
C ALA A 181 15.68 4.47 -10.19
N ALA A 182 16.06 4.08 -8.96
CA ALA A 182 16.99 2.99 -8.72
C ALA A 182 16.43 1.63 -9.21
N ILE A 183 15.18 1.30 -8.89
CA ILE A 183 14.61 -0.01 -9.27
C ILE A 183 14.47 -0.17 -10.79
N PRO A 184 13.94 0.80 -11.57
CA PRO A 184 13.98 0.72 -13.02
C PRO A 184 15.40 0.63 -13.60
N ALA A 185 16.37 1.33 -13.01
CA ALA A 185 17.77 1.24 -13.42
C ALA A 185 18.35 -0.17 -13.17
N PHE A 186 18.05 -0.79 -12.03
CA PHE A 186 18.47 -2.18 -11.76
C PHE A 186 17.81 -3.17 -12.70
N ALA A 187 16.52 -3.03 -12.98
CA ALA A 187 15.78 -3.93 -13.85
C ALA A 187 16.25 -3.81 -15.31
N VAL A 188 16.15 -2.61 -15.89
CA VAL A 188 16.44 -2.39 -17.31
C VAL A 188 17.95 -2.36 -17.56
N GLY A 189 18.73 -1.66 -16.73
CA GLY A 189 20.18 -1.60 -16.84
C GLY A 189 20.83 -2.97 -16.62
N GLY A 190 20.39 -3.70 -15.59
CA GLY A 190 20.86 -5.06 -15.33
C GLY A 190 20.53 -6.02 -16.47
N HIS A 191 19.32 -5.89 -17.06
CA HIS A 191 18.94 -6.67 -18.26
C HIS A 191 19.91 -6.41 -19.42
N ILE A 192 20.18 -5.15 -19.76
CA ILE A 192 21.08 -4.77 -20.86
C ILE A 192 22.51 -5.27 -20.60
N LEU A 193 23.00 -5.12 -19.35
CA LEU A 193 24.34 -5.58 -18.96
C LEU A 193 24.50 -7.10 -19.11
N LEU A 194 23.56 -7.88 -18.56
CA LEU A 194 23.63 -9.35 -18.62
C LEU A 194 23.35 -9.93 -20.00
N LYS A 195 22.61 -9.19 -20.84
CA LYS A 195 22.46 -9.49 -22.27
C LYS A 195 23.69 -9.10 -23.10
N LYS A 196 24.68 -8.41 -22.50
CA LYS A 196 25.89 -7.88 -23.17
C LYS A 196 25.58 -6.89 -24.30
N GLU A 197 24.46 -6.17 -24.19
CA GLU A 197 24.02 -5.17 -25.17
C GLU A 197 24.58 -3.78 -24.84
N PHE A 198 25.89 -3.69 -24.54
CA PHE A 198 26.57 -2.51 -24.00
C PHE A 198 26.36 -1.23 -24.83
N ARG A 199 26.19 -1.35 -26.16
CA ARG A 199 25.90 -0.19 -27.02
C ARG A 199 24.62 0.55 -26.61
N LYS A 200 23.63 -0.17 -26.07
CA LYS A 200 22.37 0.41 -25.60
C LYS A 200 22.56 1.21 -24.31
N LEU A 201 23.56 0.89 -23.47
CA LEU A 201 23.90 1.68 -22.27
C LEU A 201 24.60 3.00 -22.63
N LEU A 202 25.28 3.06 -23.77
CA LEU A 202 25.98 4.26 -24.22
C LEU A 202 25.10 5.20 -25.06
N ASP A 203 23.79 4.93 -25.12
CA ASP A 203 22.85 5.79 -25.82
C ASP A 203 22.73 7.15 -25.12
N VAL A 204 23.10 8.21 -25.81
CA VAL A 204 23.08 9.58 -25.27
C VAL A 204 21.68 10.01 -24.78
N ARG A 205 20.64 9.37 -25.29
CA ARG A 205 19.26 9.65 -24.86
C ARG A 205 19.04 9.42 -23.36
N TRP A 206 19.83 8.57 -22.69
CA TRP A 206 19.75 8.39 -21.23
C TRP A 206 19.96 9.70 -20.49
N LEU A 207 20.86 10.60 -20.97
CA LEU A 207 21.05 11.94 -20.37
C LEU A 207 19.78 12.80 -20.52
N LEU A 208 19.12 12.75 -21.69
CA LEU A 208 17.84 13.41 -21.87
C LEU A 208 16.75 12.84 -20.94
N GLY A 209 16.79 11.55 -20.70
CA GLY A 209 15.89 10.88 -19.75
C GLY A 209 16.06 11.39 -18.32
N ILE A 210 17.32 11.57 -17.86
CA ILE A 210 17.61 12.18 -16.56
C ILE A 210 17.01 13.60 -16.51
N LEU A 211 17.18 14.40 -17.57
CA LEU A 211 16.61 15.73 -17.65
C LEU A 211 15.08 15.71 -17.55
N ILE A 212 14.40 14.81 -18.28
CA ILE A 212 12.92 14.65 -18.19
C ILE A 212 12.49 14.35 -16.75
N SER A 213 13.13 13.38 -16.10
CA SER A 213 12.80 13.03 -14.72
C SER A 213 13.08 14.19 -13.76
N SER A 214 14.17 14.94 -13.96
CA SER A 214 14.51 16.13 -13.15
C SER A 214 13.46 17.24 -13.28
N VAL A 215 12.93 17.47 -14.49
CA VAL A 215 11.83 18.41 -14.71
C VAL A 215 10.56 17.97 -13.96
N VAL A 216 10.23 16.67 -14.00
CA VAL A 216 9.08 16.14 -13.26
C VAL A 216 9.24 16.30 -11.74
N VAL A 217 10.44 16.12 -11.22
CA VAL A 217 10.75 16.20 -9.77
C VAL A 217 10.91 17.64 -9.29
N SER A 218 11.21 18.59 -10.20
CA SER A 218 11.58 19.97 -9.84
C SER A 218 10.61 20.69 -8.89
N PRO A 219 9.25 20.53 -8.98
CA PRO A 219 8.36 21.21 -8.03
C PRO A 219 8.59 20.78 -6.57
N ALA A 220 8.90 19.50 -6.33
CA ALA A 220 9.24 19.03 -5.00
C ALA A 220 10.54 19.63 -4.48
N LEU A 221 11.55 19.73 -5.35
CA LEU A 221 12.83 20.33 -4.98
C LEU A 221 12.71 21.83 -4.72
N ILE A 222 11.87 22.54 -5.46
CA ILE A 222 11.57 23.95 -5.23
C ILE A 222 10.93 24.13 -3.85
N GLY A 223 9.93 23.33 -3.50
CA GLY A 223 9.27 23.40 -2.18
C GLY A 223 10.23 23.12 -1.02
N LEU A 224 11.07 22.10 -1.16
CA LEU A 224 12.10 21.79 -0.16
C LEU A 224 13.15 22.90 -0.04
N SER A 225 13.58 23.47 -1.17
CA SER A 225 14.52 24.60 -1.16
C SER A 225 13.91 25.84 -0.50
N ASN A 226 12.64 26.14 -0.74
CA ASN A 226 11.95 27.28 -0.14
C ASN A 226 11.82 27.16 1.38
N GLN A 227 11.53 25.96 1.90
CA GLN A 227 11.25 25.73 3.32
C GLN A 227 12.52 25.39 4.14
N PHE A 228 13.45 24.63 3.55
CA PHE A 228 14.61 24.05 4.24
C PHE A 228 15.95 24.39 3.58
N GLY A 229 15.97 25.19 2.51
CA GLY A 229 17.19 25.52 1.76
C GLY A 229 17.86 24.28 1.16
N TRP A 230 19.20 24.29 1.13
CA TRP A 230 20.00 23.17 0.61
C TRP A 230 19.85 21.88 1.43
N GLU A 231 19.61 21.98 2.73
CA GLU A 231 19.43 20.82 3.61
C GLU A 231 18.19 19.99 3.21
N GLY A 232 17.09 20.62 2.78
CA GLY A 232 15.93 19.91 2.26
C GLY A 232 16.23 19.11 1.00
N ILE A 233 17.03 19.65 0.07
CA ILE A 233 17.47 18.94 -1.13
C ILE A 233 18.39 17.78 -0.78
N ARG A 234 19.36 18.00 0.12
CA ARG A 234 20.28 16.98 0.63
C ARG A 234 19.52 15.84 1.32
N PHE A 235 18.53 16.19 2.14
CA PHE A 235 17.63 15.21 2.79
C PHE A 235 16.89 14.35 1.77
N PHE A 236 16.32 14.96 0.72
CA PHE A 236 15.59 14.25 -0.34
C PHE A 236 16.46 13.22 -1.06
N PHE A 237 17.67 13.59 -1.47
CA PHE A 237 18.53 12.73 -2.28
C PHE A 237 19.36 11.75 -1.46
N TRP A 238 19.76 12.10 -0.26
CA TRP A 238 20.78 11.35 0.47
C TRP A 238 20.36 10.95 1.88
N GLU A 239 20.06 11.88 2.76
CA GLU A 239 19.91 11.58 4.18
C GLU A 239 18.74 10.68 4.52
N ASN A 240 17.58 10.88 3.87
CA ASN A 240 16.41 10.03 4.07
C ASN A 240 16.69 8.57 3.67
N MET A 241 17.52 8.32 2.64
CA MET A 241 17.90 6.97 2.24
C MET A 241 19.04 6.42 3.08
N ALA A 242 20.15 7.18 3.21
CA ALA A 242 21.32 6.78 3.97
C ALA A 242 20.98 6.56 5.46
N GLY A 243 20.23 7.49 6.07
CA GLY A 243 19.83 7.39 7.46
C GLY A 243 18.91 6.21 7.75
N ARG A 244 18.05 5.80 6.79
CA ARG A 244 17.26 4.57 6.92
C ARG A 244 18.13 3.33 6.77
N TYR A 245 19.07 3.35 5.84
CA TYR A 245 19.99 2.23 5.63
C TYR A 245 20.89 2.00 6.86
N THR A 246 21.39 3.06 7.47
CA THR A 246 22.28 3.02 8.65
C THR A 246 21.54 3.03 9.99
N GLY A 247 20.22 3.12 10.01
CA GLY A 247 19.43 3.14 11.25
C GLY A 247 19.43 4.46 12.03
N THR A 248 20.09 5.52 11.55
CA THR A 248 20.20 6.79 12.28
C THR A 248 18.89 7.52 12.48
N TYR A 249 17.85 7.20 11.69
CA TYR A 249 16.51 7.81 11.80
C TYR A 249 15.46 6.89 12.44
N VAL A 250 15.85 5.75 12.98
CA VAL A 250 14.89 4.79 13.55
C VAL A 250 15.31 4.38 14.95
N ALA A 251 14.53 4.79 15.95
CA ALA A 251 14.68 4.25 17.30
C ALA A 251 14.34 2.74 17.26
N ASN A 252 15.21 1.88 17.79
CA ASN A 252 15.07 0.42 17.82
C ASN A 252 15.15 -0.26 16.43
N ALA A 253 16.10 0.11 15.59
CA ALA A 253 16.42 -0.62 14.37
C ALA A 253 16.77 -2.07 14.69
N VAL A 254 16.01 -3.00 14.15
CA VAL A 254 16.28 -4.46 14.22
C VAL A 254 16.54 -4.92 12.79
N ASN A 255 17.77 -5.37 12.53
CA ASN A 255 18.12 -5.98 11.25
C ASN A 255 17.82 -7.47 11.31
N ASP A 256 16.73 -7.90 10.66
CA ASP A 256 16.43 -9.31 10.40
C ASP A 256 16.64 -9.60 8.90
N PRO A 257 17.68 -10.33 8.50
CA PRO A 257 17.93 -10.68 7.10
C PRO A 257 16.76 -11.41 6.42
N PHE A 258 15.92 -12.09 7.19
CA PHE A 258 14.77 -12.85 6.72
C PHE A 258 13.45 -12.05 6.81
N PHE A 259 13.48 -10.81 7.28
CA PHE A 259 12.30 -9.96 7.48
C PHE A 259 11.37 -9.95 6.27
N TYR A 260 11.90 -9.68 5.08
CA TYR A 260 11.07 -9.61 3.87
C TYR A 260 10.61 -10.99 3.39
N ILE A 261 11.31 -12.06 3.69
CA ILE A 261 10.84 -13.43 3.42
C ILE A 261 9.62 -13.73 4.28
N HIS A 262 9.66 -13.41 5.59
CA HIS A 262 8.52 -13.57 6.50
C HIS A 262 7.34 -12.71 6.06
N ASN A 263 7.59 -11.44 5.69
CA ASN A 263 6.55 -10.53 5.24
C ASN A 263 5.91 -10.96 3.92
N LEU A 264 6.67 -11.48 2.97
CA LEU A 264 6.13 -12.02 1.72
C LEU A 264 5.15 -13.15 1.93
N LEU A 265 5.30 -13.97 2.99
CA LEU A 265 4.40 -15.09 3.26
C LEU A 265 2.94 -14.63 3.39
N TYR A 266 2.68 -13.49 4.03
CA TYR A 266 1.32 -12.97 4.19
C TYR A 266 0.96 -11.84 3.21
N LEU A 267 1.89 -10.94 2.89
CA LEU A 267 1.60 -9.80 1.99
C LEU A 267 1.33 -10.26 0.57
N PHE A 268 2.02 -11.29 0.09
CA PHE A 268 1.84 -11.80 -1.27
C PHE A 268 0.89 -13.00 -1.35
N LEU A 269 0.15 -13.30 -0.26
CA LEU A 269 -0.92 -14.30 -0.34
C LEU A 269 -1.91 -13.96 -1.48
N PRO A 270 -2.38 -14.97 -2.21
CA PRO A 270 -2.17 -16.41 -2.08
C PRO A 270 -0.97 -16.93 -2.91
N TRP A 271 -0.09 -16.04 -3.39
CA TRP A 271 0.94 -16.34 -4.39
C TRP A 271 2.33 -16.58 -3.80
N SER A 272 2.51 -16.34 -2.51
CA SER A 272 3.81 -16.42 -1.82
C SER A 272 4.55 -17.72 -2.06
N LEU A 273 3.89 -18.86 -1.85
CA LEU A 273 4.54 -20.17 -2.02
C LEU A 273 4.83 -20.49 -3.49
N LEU A 274 3.96 -20.03 -4.40
CA LEU A 274 4.25 -20.12 -5.84
C LEU A 274 5.42 -19.24 -6.25
N PHE A 275 5.60 -18.08 -5.60
CA PHE A 275 6.77 -17.23 -5.85
C PHE A 275 8.06 -18.00 -5.51
N PHE A 276 8.16 -18.58 -4.33
CA PHE A 276 9.36 -19.35 -3.96
C PHE A 276 9.57 -20.57 -4.88
N PHE A 277 8.50 -21.23 -5.29
CA PHE A 277 8.58 -22.30 -6.26
C PHE A 277 9.04 -21.81 -7.65
N ALA A 278 8.52 -20.67 -8.11
CA ALA A 278 8.95 -20.05 -9.37
C ALA A 278 10.43 -19.63 -9.32
N VAL A 279 10.89 -19.06 -8.20
CA VAL A 279 12.30 -18.74 -7.97
C VAL A 279 13.18 -20.00 -8.07
N PHE A 280 12.78 -21.07 -7.42
CA PHE A 280 13.51 -22.35 -7.50
C PHE A 280 13.60 -22.84 -8.96
N LEU A 281 12.51 -22.82 -9.70
CA LEU A 281 12.48 -23.23 -11.11
C LEU A 281 13.33 -22.32 -12.00
N GLU A 282 13.31 -21.00 -11.73
CA GLU A 282 14.11 -20.02 -12.48
C GLU A 282 15.61 -20.28 -12.30
N PHE A 283 16.07 -20.44 -11.07
CA PHE A 283 17.47 -20.74 -10.81
C PHE A 283 17.87 -22.11 -11.40
N GLN A 284 17.02 -23.13 -11.28
CA GLN A 284 17.26 -24.42 -11.91
C GLN A 284 17.44 -24.30 -13.44
N GLN A 285 16.60 -23.47 -14.08
CA GLN A 285 16.70 -23.22 -15.52
C GLN A 285 17.98 -22.45 -15.87
N LEU A 286 18.33 -21.41 -15.12
CA LEU A 286 19.53 -20.62 -15.32
C LEU A 286 20.81 -21.47 -15.26
N PHE A 287 20.94 -22.30 -14.23
CA PHE A 287 22.09 -23.20 -14.13
C PHE A 287 22.15 -24.20 -15.29
N LYS A 288 21.02 -24.81 -15.65
CA LYS A 288 20.97 -25.74 -16.79
C LYS A 288 21.30 -25.09 -18.14
N SER A 289 20.88 -23.83 -18.34
CA SER A 289 21.15 -23.06 -19.55
C SER A 289 22.51 -22.36 -19.57
N LYS A 290 23.37 -22.58 -18.57
CA LYS A 290 24.65 -21.87 -18.39
C LYS A 290 24.45 -20.34 -18.40
N PHE A 291 23.48 -19.85 -17.63
CA PHE A 291 23.10 -18.43 -17.54
C PHE A 291 22.64 -17.80 -18.86
N LYS A 292 22.03 -18.59 -19.76
CA LYS A 292 21.35 -18.09 -20.95
C LYS A 292 19.86 -17.95 -20.67
N ALA A 293 19.39 -16.77 -20.35
CA ALA A 293 17.97 -16.48 -20.14
C ALA A 293 17.38 -15.64 -21.27
N ALA A 294 16.08 -15.76 -21.48
CA ALA A 294 15.34 -14.90 -22.42
C ALA A 294 15.40 -13.43 -21.97
N GLU A 295 15.30 -13.21 -20.67
CA GLU A 295 15.44 -11.90 -20.05
C GLU A 295 16.12 -12.01 -18.67
N PHE A 296 16.66 -10.90 -18.18
CA PHE A 296 17.24 -10.76 -16.84
C PHE A 296 16.56 -9.64 -16.04
N LEU A 297 15.58 -8.97 -16.64
CA LEU A 297 14.91 -7.80 -16.06
C LEU A 297 14.24 -8.12 -14.72
N THR A 298 13.48 -9.22 -14.67
CA THR A 298 12.83 -9.67 -13.44
C THR A 298 13.86 -10.02 -12.36
N LEU A 299 14.93 -10.73 -12.75
CA LEU A 299 15.97 -11.16 -11.79
C LEU A 299 16.73 -9.97 -11.20
N THR A 300 17.24 -9.08 -12.06
CA THR A 300 18.05 -7.93 -11.58
C THR A 300 17.19 -6.93 -10.81
N GLY A 301 15.97 -6.66 -11.27
CA GLY A 301 15.05 -5.75 -10.57
C GLY A 301 14.61 -6.28 -9.21
N ILE A 302 14.34 -7.58 -9.07
CA ILE A 302 13.94 -8.18 -7.80
C ILE A 302 15.15 -8.26 -6.87
N TRP A 303 16.22 -8.97 -7.27
CA TRP A 303 17.25 -9.39 -6.33
C TRP A 303 18.17 -8.28 -5.89
N ILE A 304 18.55 -7.33 -6.77
CA ILE A 304 19.40 -6.19 -6.36
C ILE A 304 18.66 -5.38 -5.30
N TYR A 305 17.41 -5.01 -5.55
CA TYR A 305 16.63 -4.24 -4.58
C TYR A 305 16.35 -5.02 -3.30
N PHE A 306 15.97 -6.30 -3.41
CA PHE A 306 15.69 -7.17 -2.27
C PHE A 306 16.90 -7.30 -1.34
N LEU A 307 18.10 -7.45 -1.89
CA LEU A 307 19.35 -7.49 -1.10
C LEU A 307 19.59 -6.15 -0.38
N ILE A 308 19.39 -5.01 -1.07
CA ILE A 308 19.56 -3.69 -0.46
C ILE A 308 18.60 -3.50 0.73
N ILE A 309 17.32 -3.78 0.57
CA ILE A 309 16.36 -3.60 1.67
C ILE A 309 16.58 -4.61 2.80
N SER A 310 17.00 -5.84 2.50
CA SER A 310 17.27 -6.88 3.51
C SER A 310 18.54 -6.59 4.33
N SER A 311 19.46 -5.80 3.80
CA SER A 311 20.67 -5.36 4.52
C SER A 311 20.49 -4.01 5.24
N SER A 312 19.32 -3.37 5.11
CA SER A 312 19.01 -2.09 5.78
C SER A 312 18.65 -2.30 7.24
N GLU A 313 19.08 -1.40 8.12
CA GLU A 313 18.71 -1.40 9.54
C GLU A 313 17.26 -0.93 9.78
N SER A 314 16.70 -0.13 8.86
CA SER A 314 15.29 0.29 8.92
C SER A 314 14.45 -0.57 7.96
N GLN A 315 13.76 -1.58 8.51
CA GLN A 315 12.95 -2.52 7.74
C GLN A 315 11.46 -2.27 7.99
N LEU A 316 10.70 -2.02 6.91
CA LEU A 316 9.24 -1.88 6.94
C LEU A 316 8.59 -2.81 5.93
N PRO A 317 7.44 -3.45 6.26
CA PRO A 317 6.79 -4.43 5.39
C PRO A 317 6.45 -3.90 3.99
N ASN A 318 6.10 -2.61 3.88
CA ASN A 318 5.72 -1.97 2.64
C ASN A 318 6.86 -1.80 1.62
N TYR A 319 8.14 -1.92 2.02
CA TYR A 319 9.25 -1.73 1.06
C TYR A 319 9.26 -2.80 -0.04
N VAL A 320 8.89 -4.04 0.26
CA VAL A 320 8.83 -5.11 -0.73
C VAL A 320 7.77 -4.86 -1.82
N PHE A 321 6.80 -3.96 -1.57
CA PHE A 321 5.73 -3.67 -2.51
C PHE A 321 6.24 -3.22 -3.87
N SER A 322 7.35 -2.46 -3.90
CA SER A 322 7.94 -1.92 -5.12
C SER A 322 8.34 -2.97 -6.16
N VAL A 323 8.62 -4.22 -5.76
CA VAL A 323 9.05 -5.31 -6.65
C VAL A 323 8.01 -6.42 -6.84
N ILE A 324 6.87 -6.35 -6.17
CA ILE A 324 5.76 -7.30 -6.35
C ILE A 324 5.34 -7.46 -7.83
N PRO A 325 5.24 -6.39 -8.65
CA PRO A 325 4.92 -6.55 -10.07
C PRO A 325 5.91 -7.44 -10.83
N LEU A 326 7.20 -7.31 -10.56
CA LEU A 326 8.24 -8.16 -11.17
C LEU A 326 8.14 -9.62 -10.67
N MET A 327 7.85 -9.80 -9.36
CA MET A 327 7.60 -11.12 -8.79
C MET A 327 6.38 -11.78 -9.43
N ALA A 328 5.31 -11.02 -9.67
CA ALA A 328 4.10 -11.50 -10.35
C ALA A 328 4.39 -11.93 -11.81
N VAL A 329 5.23 -11.18 -12.55
CA VAL A 329 5.69 -11.57 -13.90
C VAL A 329 6.46 -12.90 -13.84
N LEU A 330 7.37 -13.06 -12.88
CA LEU A 330 8.13 -14.30 -12.72
C LEU A 330 7.23 -15.51 -12.43
N ILE A 331 6.26 -15.36 -11.52
CA ILE A 331 5.28 -16.42 -11.23
C ILE A 331 4.45 -16.72 -12.48
N ALA A 332 3.94 -15.69 -13.18
CA ALA A 332 3.09 -15.84 -14.35
C ALA A 332 3.80 -16.61 -15.48
N LYS A 333 5.07 -16.29 -15.74
CA LYS A 333 5.94 -17.06 -16.66
C LYS A 333 5.90 -18.54 -16.32
N TRP A 334 6.16 -18.89 -15.06
CA TRP A 334 6.24 -20.28 -14.64
C TRP A 334 4.88 -20.97 -14.60
N ILE A 335 3.79 -20.26 -14.26
CA ILE A 335 2.43 -20.80 -14.39
C ILE A 335 2.15 -21.20 -15.84
N VAL A 336 2.49 -20.37 -16.82
CA VAL A 336 2.30 -20.70 -18.24
C VAL A 336 3.09 -21.96 -18.59
N ILE A 337 4.39 -21.99 -18.31
CA ILE A 337 5.29 -23.11 -18.63
C ILE A 337 4.83 -24.42 -17.97
N VAL A 338 4.51 -24.42 -16.70
CA VAL A 338 4.09 -25.66 -16.00
C VAL A 338 2.70 -26.13 -16.44
N SER A 339 1.88 -25.22 -16.99
CA SER A 339 0.52 -25.50 -17.45
C SER A 339 0.46 -26.00 -18.91
N GLU A 340 1.59 -26.14 -19.61
CA GLU A 340 1.62 -26.76 -20.97
C GLU A 340 1.22 -28.23 -20.93
N GLY A 341 1.35 -28.89 -19.77
CA GLY A 341 0.95 -30.28 -19.57
C GLY A 341 0.86 -30.68 -18.11
N LYS A 342 0.30 -31.87 -17.84
CA LYS A 342 0.15 -32.40 -16.45
C LYS A 342 1.47 -33.00 -15.91
N SER A 343 2.55 -32.25 -16.01
CA SER A 343 3.89 -32.65 -15.55
C SER A 343 3.93 -32.76 -14.00
N LEU A 344 5.02 -33.35 -13.48
CA LEU A 344 5.28 -33.36 -12.04
C LEU A 344 5.32 -31.93 -11.44
N LYS A 345 5.93 -30.97 -12.16
CA LYS A 345 5.99 -29.56 -11.74
C LYS A 345 4.59 -28.94 -11.63
N TRP A 346 3.69 -29.24 -12.58
CA TRP A 346 2.29 -28.80 -12.50
C TRP A 346 1.57 -29.40 -11.30
N LYS A 347 1.77 -30.71 -11.03
CA LYS A 347 1.16 -31.37 -9.86
C LYS A 347 1.64 -30.74 -8.57
N ILE A 348 2.94 -30.43 -8.43
CA ILE A 348 3.51 -29.74 -7.28
C ILE A 348 2.88 -28.35 -7.12
N ALA A 349 2.85 -27.54 -8.17
CA ALA A 349 2.24 -26.21 -8.14
C ALA A 349 0.76 -26.27 -7.72
N LEU A 350 -0.01 -27.22 -8.26
CA LEU A 350 -1.42 -27.42 -7.89
C LEU A 350 -1.57 -27.87 -6.43
N THR A 351 -0.69 -28.73 -5.93
CA THR A 351 -0.72 -29.15 -4.52
C THR A 351 -0.43 -27.96 -3.60
N ILE A 352 0.59 -27.15 -3.91
CA ILE A 352 0.90 -25.92 -3.17
C ILE A 352 -0.34 -25.02 -3.10
N GLN A 353 -0.98 -24.76 -4.26
CA GLN A 353 -2.13 -23.88 -4.31
C GLN A 353 -3.36 -24.45 -3.60
N ASN A 354 -3.60 -25.75 -3.70
CA ASN A 354 -4.70 -26.37 -2.94
C ASN A 354 -4.49 -26.26 -1.42
N MET A 355 -3.25 -26.37 -0.94
CA MET A 355 -2.94 -26.13 0.48
C MET A 355 -3.24 -24.67 0.87
N VAL A 356 -2.79 -23.70 0.06
CA VAL A 356 -3.05 -22.27 0.31
C VAL A 356 -4.56 -21.98 0.29
N VAL A 357 -5.28 -22.48 -0.71
CA VAL A 357 -6.76 -22.32 -0.79
C VAL A 357 -7.45 -22.87 0.44
N SER A 358 -7.05 -24.07 0.90
CA SER A 358 -7.62 -24.68 2.11
C SER A 358 -7.35 -23.83 3.35
N LEU A 359 -6.13 -23.33 3.50
CA LEU A 359 -5.76 -22.45 4.62
C LEU A 359 -6.54 -21.13 4.59
N VAL A 360 -6.73 -20.51 3.42
CA VAL A 360 -7.53 -19.28 3.28
C VAL A 360 -8.99 -19.52 3.67
N TRP A 361 -9.60 -20.64 3.24
CA TRP A 361 -10.98 -20.97 3.64
C TRP A 361 -11.11 -21.24 5.14
N ILE A 362 -10.13 -21.93 5.74
CA ILE A 362 -10.08 -22.13 7.20
C ILE A 362 -9.95 -20.76 7.90
N ALA A 363 -9.06 -19.88 7.41
CA ALA A 363 -8.89 -18.54 7.96
C ALA A 363 -10.19 -17.71 7.89
N ILE A 364 -10.92 -17.74 6.76
CA ILE A 364 -12.23 -17.09 6.61
C ILE A 364 -13.19 -17.58 7.69
N PHE A 365 -13.28 -18.89 7.88
CA PHE A 365 -14.18 -19.49 8.87
C PHE A 365 -13.80 -19.08 10.29
N VAL A 366 -12.52 -19.18 10.66
CA VAL A 366 -12.00 -18.78 11.99
C VAL A 366 -12.24 -17.29 12.25
N LEU A 367 -11.97 -16.45 11.25
CA LEU A 367 -12.19 -15.00 11.34
C LEU A 367 -13.68 -14.68 11.53
N ALA A 368 -14.56 -15.28 10.74
CA ALA A 368 -15.99 -14.94 10.72
C ALA A 368 -16.79 -15.53 11.87
N VAL A 369 -16.40 -16.71 12.39
CA VAL A 369 -17.15 -17.42 13.44
C VAL A 369 -16.58 -17.16 14.83
N TYR A 370 -15.26 -17.19 14.98
CA TYR A 370 -14.61 -17.12 16.27
C TYR A 370 -14.03 -15.76 16.59
N LEU A 371 -13.18 -15.22 15.70
CA LEU A 371 -12.45 -13.99 16.01
C LEU A 371 -13.31 -12.74 15.86
N PHE A 372 -14.17 -12.65 14.85
CA PHE A 372 -15.03 -11.48 14.59
C PHE A 372 -16.47 -11.94 14.27
N PRO A 373 -17.22 -12.48 15.24
CA PRO A 373 -18.58 -12.98 15.03
C PRO A 373 -19.54 -11.84 14.68
N GLY A 374 -20.76 -12.20 14.25
CA GLY A 374 -21.79 -11.24 13.87
C GLY A 374 -21.76 -10.82 12.40
N VAL A 375 -21.09 -11.61 11.57
CA VAL A 375 -21.05 -11.39 10.12
C VAL A 375 -22.44 -11.46 9.53
N LYS A 376 -22.81 -10.51 8.68
CA LYS A 376 -24.13 -10.42 8.06
C LYS A 376 -24.43 -11.67 7.20
N PHE A 377 -25.68 -12.10 7.17
CA PHE A 377 -26.09 -13.37 6.56
C PHE A 377 -25.72 -13.51 5.07
N TYR A 378 -25.73 -12.42 4.30
CA TYR A 378 -25.40 -12.46 2.87
C TYR A 378 -23.94 -12.86 2.61
N TYR A 379 -23.04 -12.65 3.58
CA TYR A 379 -21.65 -13.06 3.45
C TYR A 379 -21.50 -14.58 3.39
N TRP A 380 -22.35 -15.31 4.12
CA TRP A 380 -22.35 -16.77 4.08
C TRP A 380 -22.73 -17.32 2.71
N PHE A 381 -23.59 -16.62 1.96
CA PHE A 381 -23.86 -16.98 0.57
C PHE A 381 -22.61 -16.80 -0.32
N ILE A 382 -21.82 -15.74 -0.10
CA ILE A 382 -20.55 -15.54 -0.82
C ILE A 382 -19.55 -16.66 -0.49
N VAL A 383 -19.45 -17.07 0.77
CA VAL A 383 -18.58 -18.18 1.20
C VAL A 383 -19.02 -19.49 0.55
N LEU A 384 -20.30 -19.83 0.64
CA LEU A 384 -20.86 -21.07 0.05
C LEU A 384 -20.70 -21.07 -1.48
N ALA A 385 -21.00 -19.96 -2.14
CA ALA A 385 -20.79 -19.80 -3.58
C ALA A 385 -19.30 -19.94 -3.94
N GLY A 386 -18.40 -19.43 -3.11
CA GLY A 386 -16.94 -19.55 -3.28
C GLY A 386 -16.44 -20.99 -3.17
N PHE A 387 -16.92 -21.71 -2.18
CA PHE A 387 -16.65 -23.15 -2.08
C PHE A 387 -17.13 -23.93 -3.30
N ALA A 388 -18.39 -23.71 -3.69
CA ALA A 388 -18.98 -24.35 -4.85
C ALA A 388 -18.21 -24.00 -6.14
N ALA A 389 -17.85 -22.73 -6.31
CA ALA A 389 -17.08 -22.25 -7.46
C ALA A 389 -15.65 -22.86 -7.48
N THR A 390 -14.97 -22.88 -6.32
CA THR A 390 -13.65 -23.52 -6.17
C THR A 390 -13.72 -25.00 -6.56
N TYR A 391 -14.68 -25.73 -5.99
CA TYR A 391 -14.90 -27.15 -6.31
C TYR A 391 -15.19 -27.35 -7.80
N TYR A 392 -16.07 -26.52 -8.36
CA TYR A 392 -16.43 -26.59 -9.78
C TYR A 392 -15.20 -26.38 -10.69
N VAL A 393 -14.38 -25.36 -10.43
CA VAL A 393 -13.16 -25.08 -11.21
C VAL A 393 -12.18 -26.26 -11.12
N LEU A 394 -11.95 -26.77 -9.92
CA LEU A 394 -11.03 -27.90 -9.69
C LEU A 394 -11.47 -29.18 -10.41
N LYS A 395 -12.77 -29.44 -10.51
CA LYS A 395 -13.31 -30.70 -11.10
C LYS A 395 -13.61 -30.57 -12.60
N LYS A 396 -14.12 -29.43 -13.06
CA LYS A 396 -14.72 -29.27 -14.40
C LYS A 396 -13.93 -28.37 -15.35
N CYS A 397 -12.92 -27.63 -14.88
CA CYS A 397 -12.11 -26.79 -15.76
C CYS A 397 -10.98 -27.61 -16.36
N ASP A 398 -10.87 -27.62 -17.70
CA ASP A 398 -9.79 -28.32 -18.43
C ASP A 398 -8.58 -27.42 -18.69
N VAL A 399 -8.73 -26.10 -18.54
CA VAL A 399 -7.66 -25.13 -18.74
C VAL A 399 -6.76 -25.10 -17.50
N LEU A 400 -5.55 -25.66 -17.63
CA LEU A 400 -4.67 -25.96 -16.49
C LEU A 400 -4.27 -24.72 -15.70
N TRP A 401 -3.94 -23.60 -16.35
CA TRP A 401 -3.57 -22.38 -15.64
C TRP A 401 -4.77 -21.75 -14.88
N ILE A 402 -5.99 -21.83 -15.42
CA ILE A 402 -7.20 -21.37 -14.71
C ILE A 402 -7.42 -22.25 -13.47
N LYS A 403 -7.23 -23.55 -13.63
CA LYS A 403 -7.36 -24.51 -12.52
C LYS A 403 -6.34 -24.24 -11.41
N LEU A 404 -5.18 -23.68 -11.75
CA LEU A 404 -4.15 -23.31 -10.78
C LEU A 404 -4.44 -21.96 -10.10
N VAL A 405 -4.94 -20.96 -10.85
CA VAL A 405 -5.07 -19.57 -10.38
C VAL A 405 -6.45 -19.26 -9.80
N ALA A 406 -7.53 -19.68 -10.47
CA ALA A 406 -8.88 -19.23 -10.10
C ALA A 406 -9.35 -19.69 -8.71
N PRO A 407 -9.08 -20.91 -8.20
CA PRO A 407 -9.46 -21.31 -6.85
C PRO A 407 -8.88 -20.39 -5.77
N SER A 408 -7.59 -20.03 -5.91
CA SER A 408 -6.91 -19.14 -4.96
C SER A 408 -7.45 -17.71 -5.04
N ALA A 409 -7.69 -17.21 -6.26
CA ALA A 409 -8.30 -15.91 -6.48
C ALA A 409 -9.70 -15.82 -5.84
N ILE A 410 -10.56 -16.83 -6.06
CA ILE A 410 -11.91 -16.91 -5.48
C ILE A 410 -11.85 -16.86 -3.94
N ALA A 411 -10.99 -17.68 -3.32
CA ALA A 411 -10.85 -17.73 -1.87
C ALA A 411 -10.38 -16.39 -1.29
N VAL A 412 -9.35 -15.80 -1.89
CA VAL A 412 -8.78 -14.52 -1.39
C VAL A 412 -9.70 -13.34 -1.64
N ILE A 413 -10.44 -13.29 -2.76
CA ILE A 413 -11.45 -12.25 -2.99
C ILE A 413 -12.54 -12.34 -1.94
N SER A 414 -12.98 -13.54 -1.57
CA SER A 414 -13.95 -13.73 -0.48
C SER A 414 -13.39 -13.25 0.87
N LEU A 415 -12.09 -13.49 1.14
CA LEU A 415 -11.41 -12.97 2.32
C LEU A 415 -11.34 -11.44 2.31
N PHE A 416 -10.94 -10.81 1.20
CA PHE A 416 -10.84 -9.35 1.10
C PHE A 416 -12.20 -8.67 1.28
N PHE A 417 -13.25 -9.29 0.76
CA PHE A 417 -14.60 -8.79 0.97
C PHE A 417 -14.97 -8.83 2.45
N LEU A 418 -14.65 -9.93 3.17
CA LEU A 418 -14.86 -10.02 4.62
C LEU A 418 -14.04 -8.97 5.38
N LEU A 419 -12.76 -8.83 5.06
CA LEU A 419 -11.87 -7.87 5.72
C LEU A 419 -12.38 -6.45 5.58
N ASN A 420 -12.70 -6.01 4.36
CA ASN A 420 -13.05 -4.62 4.07
C ASN A 420 -14.49 -4.25 4.45
N THR A 421 -15.42 -5.22 4.54
CA THR A 421 -16.84 -4.93 4.85
C THR A 421 -17.26 -5.25 6.28
N HIS A 422 -16.46 -6.05 7.02
CA HIS A 422 -16.80 -6.44 8.38
C HIS A 422 -15.64 -6.22 9.37
N ILE A 423 -14.47 -6.80 9.09
CA ILE A 423 -13.38 -6.86 10.09
C ILE A 423 -12.71 -5.50 10.27
N PHE A 424 -12.24 -4.87 9.18
CA PHE A 424 -11.60 -3.56 9.29
C PHE A 424 -12.54 -2.46 9.80
N PRO A 425 -13.80 -2.32 9.33
CA PRO A 425 -14.73 -1.40 9.95
C PRO A 425 -14.91 -1.61 11.46
N TYR A 426 -14.94 -2.88 11.91
CA TYR A 426 -15.00 -3.19 13.32
C TYR A 426 -13.73 -2.76 14.07
N ILE A 427 -12.53 -3.10 13.57
CA ILE A 427 -11.26 -2.72 14.19
C ILE A 427 -11.11 -1.19 14.22
N PHE A 428 -11.41 -0.50 13.13
CA PHE A 428 -11.29 0.95 13.03
C PHE A 428 -12.37 1.70 13.83
N SER A 429 -13.44 1.01 14.24
CA SER A 429 -14.39 1.59 15.19
C SER A 429 -13.80 1.86 16.58
N PHE A 430 -12.61 1.34 16.89
CA PHE A 430 -11.85 1.62 18.11
C PHE A 430 -10.73 2.65 17.89
N GLN A 431 -10.87 3.55 16.92
CA GLN A 431 -9.99 4.70 16.76
C GLN A 431 -10.65 5.93 17.40
N ALA A 432 -10.09 6.42 18.51
CA ALA A 432 -10.63 7.54 19.27
C ALA A 432 -10.52 8.89 18.52
N PRO A 433 -9.37 9.25 17.85
CA PRO A 433 -9.21 10.55 17.24
C PRO A 433 -10.26 10.88 16.16
N PRO A 434 -10.60 9.99 15.20
CA PRO A 434 -11.67 10.27 14.24
C PRO A 434 -13.03 10.50 14.88
N LYS A 435 -13.34 9.76 15.96
CA LYS A 435 -14.61 9.91 16.69
C LYS A 435 -14.69 11.24 17.41
N ALA A 436 -13.63 11.58 18.15
CA ALA A 436 -13.54 12.85 18.88
C ALA A 436 -13.61 14.06 17.93
N ALA A 437 -12.91 14.00 16.80
CA ALA A 437 -12.93 15.05 15.79
C ALA A 437 -14.32 15.26 15.17
N ARG A 438 -15.02 14.17 14.81
CA ARG A 438 -16.39 14.25 14.29
C ARG A 438 -17.37 14.75 15.33
N TYR A 439 -17.25 14.30 16.59
CA TYR A 439 -18.08 14.78 17.67
C TYR A 439 -17.88 16.28 17.89
N PHE A 440 -16.62 16.77 17.94
CA PHE A 440 -16.31 18.19 17.98
C PHE A 440 -16.97 18.94 16.80
N THR A 441 -16.75 18.49 15.57
CA THR A 441 -17.31 19.15 14.36
C THR A 441 -18.84 19.23 14.37
N GLU A 442 -19.52 18.25 15.00
CA GLU A 442 -20.99 18.22 15.12
C GLU A 442 -21.51 19.09 16.25
N LYS A 443 -20.78 19.22 17.38
CA LYS A 443 -21.28 19.81 18.63
C LYS A 443 -20.71 21.18 18.93
N SER A 444 -19.56 21.55 18.37
CA SER A 444 -18.90 22.82 18.65
C SER A 444 -19.68 24.03 18.10
N ALA A 445 -19.63 25.15 18.83
CA ALA A 445 -20.08 26.44 18.34
C ALA A 445 -19.06 27.04 17.34
N GLU A 446 -19.49 28.05 16.56
CA GLU A 446 -18.73 28.61 15.42
C GLU A 446 -17.31 29.11 15.78
N ASN A 447 -17.09 29.55 17.03
CA ASN A 447 -15.80 30.09 17.49
C ASN A 447 -14.99 29.13 18.36
N GLU A 448 -15.48 27.92 18.61
CA GLU A 448 -14.79 26.93 19.44
C GLU A 448 -13.66 26.27 18.68
N LYS A 449 -12.59 25.88 19.38
CA LYS A 449 -11.39 25.29 18.80
C LYS A 449 -11.06 23.98 19.47
N LEU A 450 -10.64 23.02 18.66
CA LEU A 450 -10.13 21.72 19.11
C LEU A 450 -8.60 21.76 19.16
N TYR A 451 -8.05 21.24 20.24
CA TYR A 451 -6.62 21.13 20.47
C TYR A 451 -6.24 19.67 20.72
N ASN A 452 -5.09 19.27 20.21
CA ASN A 452 -4.47 17.99 20.51
C ASN A 452 -3.34 18.19 21.51
N TYR A 453 -3.33 17.46 22.62
CA TYR A 453 -2.33 17.59 23.67
C TYR A 453 -1.59 16.26 23.91
N ARG A 454 -0.28 16.34 24.15
CA ARG A 454 0.69 15.27 24.43
C ARG A 454 1.00 14.36 23.25
N TYR A 455 0.06 13.65 22.70
CA TYR A 455 0.29 12.63 21.67
C TYR A 455 -0.25 13.09 20.32
N THR A 456 0.62 13.28 19.33
CA THR A 456 0.21 13.75 18.00
C THR A 456 -0.62 12.70 17.28
N GLN A 457 -1.88 13.02 17.01
CA GLN A 457 -2.85 12.19 16.33
C GLN A 457 -3.28 12.85 15.01
N TYR A 458 -2.65 12.47 13.92
CA TYR A 458 -2.90 13.09 12.61
C TYR A 458 -4.36 12.97 12.16
N GLU A 459 -5.05 11.92 12.57
CA GLU A 459 -6.46 11.70 12.30
C GLU A 459 -7.33 12.81 12.91
N LEU A 460 -6.94 13.34 14.07
CA LEU A 460 -7.68 14.44 14.72
C LEU A 460 -7.68 15.68 13.81
N PHE A 461 -6.54 16.03 13.20
CA PHE A 461 -6.42 17.17 12.29
C PHE A 461 -7.18 16.95 10.98
N PHE A 462 -7.16 15.73 10.47
CA PHE A 462 -7.87 15.40 9.24
C PHE A 462 -9.39 15.48 9.38
N TYR A 463 -9.94 14.88 10.44
CA TYR A 463 -11.39 14.75 10.61
C TYR A 463 -12.08 15.93 11.27
N SER A 464 -11.34 16.84 11.95
CA SER A 464 -11.95 18.02 12.57
C SER A 464 -12.17 19.17 11.59
N ASN A 465 -13.26 19.91 11.79
CA ASN A 465 -13.55 21.15 11.08
C ASN A 465 -14.18 22.17 12.07
N PRO A 466 -13.49 23.30 12.36
CA PRO A 466 -12.17 23.67 11.88
C PRO A 466 -11.06 22.69 12.29
N GLN A 467 -9.94 22.71 11.56
CA GLN A 467 -8.81 21.82 11.85
C GLN A 467 -8.27 22.03 13.25
N ALA A 468 -8.01 20.93 13.97
CA ALA A 468 -7.44 20.96 15.30
C ALA A 468 -6.03 21.60 15.31
N LEU A 469 -5.62 22.10 16.47
CA LEU A 469 -4.31 22.72 16.71
C LEU A 469 -3.48 21.85 17.66
N GLN A 470 -2.16 21.80 17.49
CA GLN A 470 -1.26 21.06 18.37
C GLN A 470 -0.82 21.92 19.56
N LEU A 471 -0.87 21.36 20.78
CA LEU A 471 -0.25 21.93 21.98
C LEU A 471 1.03 21.18 22.30
N TYR A 472 2.10 21.91 22.54
CA TYR A 472 3.44 21.35 22.74
C TYR A 472 3.90 21.37 24.20
N SER A 473 3.23 22.15 25.06
CA SER A 473 3.62 22.32 26.46
C SER A 473 2.43 22.32 27.43
N SER A 474 2.70 21.99 28.71
CA SER A 474 1.72 22.07 29.78
C SER A 474 1.23 23.52 30.02
N ASP A 475 2.08 24.52 29.78
CA ASP A 475 1.68 25.91 29.94
C ASP A 475 0.75 26.39 28.83
N GLU A 476 0.96 25.95 27.59
CA GLU A 476 -0.02 26.16 26.49
C GLU A 476 -1.35 25.50 26.83
N MET A 477 -1.32 24.27 27.33
CA MET A 477 -2.52 23.53 27.72
C MET A 477 -3.29 24.27 28.81
N LYS A 478 -2.62 24.73 29.88
CA LYS A 478 -3.26 25.53 30.97
C LYS A 478 -3.91 26.81 30.44
N LYS A 479 -3.21 27.51 29.53
CA LYS A 479 -3.73 28.72 28.90
C LYS A 479 -4.99 28.45 28.09
N VAL A 480 -5.01 27.36 27.32
CA VAL A 480 -6.17 26.95 26.53
C VAL A 480 -7.31 26.46 27.42
N ALA A 481 -7.01 25.67 28.47
CA ALA A 481 -8.00 25.18 29.45
C ALA A 481 -8.72 26.30 30.19
N SER A 482 -8.09 27.47 30.33
CA SER A 482 -8.73 28.66 30.95
C SER A 482 -9.64 29.43 29.98
N GLN A 483 -9.72 29.06 28.71
CA GLN A 483 -10.55 29.73 27.70
C GLN A 483 -11.87 28.96 27.52
N LYS A 484 -13.00 29.62 27.73
CA LYS A 484 -14.33 29.05 27.47
C LYS A 484 -14.48 28.68 25.99
N GLY A 485 -15.15 27.56 25.73
CA GLY A 485 -15.35 27.04 24.38
C GLY A 485 -14.12 26.35 23.80
N SER A 486 -13.10 26.06 24.60
CA SER A 486 -11.96 25.26 24.14
C SER A 486 -12.22 23.76 24.35
N TRP A 487 -11.75 22.95 23.38
CA TRP A 487 -11.80 21.50 23.41
C TRP A 487 -10.39 20.93 23.38
N ILE A 488 -10.06 19.99 24.26
CA ILE A 488 -8.74 19.35 24.30
C ILE A 488 -8.90 17.84 24.16
N PHE A 489 -8.25 17.25 23.16
CA PHE A 489 -8.13 15.80 23.03
C PHE A 489 -6.79 15.34 23.61
N THR A 490 -6.80 14.34 24.51
CA THR A 490 -5.61 13.92 25.25
C THR A 490 -5.69 12.47 25.74
N ASP A 491 -4.58 11.96 26.27
CA ASP A 491 -4.48 10.68 26.98
C ASP A 491 -4.80 10.85 28.48
N LYS A 492 -4.68 9.75 29.25
CA LYS A 492 -4.95 9.75 30.69
C LYS A 492 -4.00 10.69 31.46
N GLU A 493 -2.72 10.73 31.07
CA GLU A 493 -1.76 11.60 31.78
C GLU A 493 -2.08 13.09 31.54
N GLY A 494 -2.48 13.46 30.31
CA GLY A 494 -2.92 14.83 30.04
C GLY A 494 -4.24 15.18 30.73
N LEU A 495 -5.17 14.22 30.87
CA LEU A 495 -6.37 14.41 31.67
C LEU A 495 -6.02 14.68 33.15
N ASP A 496 -5.11 13.89 33.73
CA ASP A 496 -4.67 14.07 35.13
C ASP A 496 -4.01 15.45 35.35
N GLU A 497 -3.34 16.02 34.34
CA GLU A 497 -2.83 17.38 34.38
C GLU A 497 -3.95 18.44 34.35
N ILE A 498 -4.99 18.21 33.51
CA ILE A 498 -6.15 19.08 33.40
C ILE A 498 -6.98 19.09 34.71
N GLU A 499 -7.22 17.92 35.30
CA GLU A 499 -7.98 17.77 36.53
C GLU A 499 -7.36 18.54 37.71
N LYS A 500 -6.01 18.66 37.77
CA LYS A 500 -5.31 19.45 38.77
C LYS A 500 -5.62 20.97 38.72
N LEU A 501 -6.18 21.45 37.60
CA LEU A 501 -6.58 22.86 37.46
C LEU A 501 -7.91 23.17 38.13
N ASN A 502 -8.67 22.15 38.58
CA ASN A 502 -9.98 22.28 39.24
C ASN A 502 -11.02 23.11 38.45
N LEU A 503 -11.05 22.94 37.10
CA LEU A 503 -11.90 23.73 36.20
C LEU A 503 -13.25 23.11 35.90
N ASN A 504 -13.54 21.87 36.38
CA ASN A 504 -14.77 21.11 36.17
C ASN A 504 -15.26 21.07 34.69
N PRO A 505 -14.43 20.65 33.71
CA PRO A 505 -14.85 20.56 32.32
C PRO A 505 -15.76 19.34 32.09
N GLU A 506 -16.49 19.34 30.96
CA GLU A 506 -17.15 18.15 30.44
C GLU A 506 -16.11 17.19 29.89
N ILE A 507 -16.14 15.91 30.26
CA ILE A 507 -15.17 14.89 29.85
C ILE A 507 -15.90 13.75 29.12
N ILE A 508 -15.44 13.45 27.91
CA ILE A 508 -15.96 12.34 27.09
C ILE A 508 -14.83 11.34 26.88
N GLU A 509 -15.03 10.10 27.31
CA GLU A 509 -14.06 9.02 27.17
C GLU A 509 -14.31 8.22 25.88
N TYR A 510 -13.21 7.89 25.19
CA TYR A 510 -13.16 7.01 24.03
C TYR A 510 -12.16 5.87 24.25
N GLN A 511 -12.51 4.67 23.80
CA GLN A 511 -11.57 3.55 23.76
C GLN A 511 -10.75 3.60 22.47
N HIS A 512 -9.43 3.54 22.59
CA HIS A 512 -8.48 3.63 21.47
C HIS A 512 -7.63 2.38 21.34
N LEU A 513 -7.51 1.88 20.11
CA LEU A 513 -6.63 0.78 19.76
C LEU A 513 -5.35 1.29 19.10
N PHE A 514 -4.24 1.23 19.81
CA PHE A 514 -2.92 1.41 19.20
C PHE A 514 -2.55 0.19 18.36
N LEU A 515 -2.12 0.40 17.10
CA LEU A 515 -1.86 -0.70 16.14
C LEU A 515 -0.77 -1.69 16.62
N ASN A 516 0.19 -1.27 17.45
CA ASN A 516 1.17 -2.16 18.08
C ASN A 516 0.54 -3.17 19.05
N LYS A 517 -0.72 -2.97 19.46
CA LYS A 517 -1.52 -3.91 20.26
C LYS A 517 -2.50 -4.73 19.41
N GLY A 518 -2.47 -4.57 18.09
CA GLY A 518 -3.40 -5.24 17.17
C GLY A 518 -3.41 -6.77 17.31
N ALA A 519 -2.25 -7.39 17.46
CA ALA A 519 -2.17 -8.85 17.68
C ALA A 519 -2.92 -9.31 18.94
N LYS A 520 -2.86 -8.52 20.03
CA LYS A 520 -3.58 -8.80 21.27
C LYS A 520 -5.08 -8.58 21.12
N PHE A 521 -5.48 -7.55 20.34
CA PHE A 521 -6.88 -7.21 20.08
C PHE A 521 -7.61 -8.26 19.24
N ILE A 522 -6.92 -8.98 18.36
CA ILE A 522 -7.53 -10.02 17.52
C ILE A 522 -8.19 -11.11 18.38
N LEU A 523 -7.60 -11.48 19.53
CA LEU A 523 -8.13 -12.50 20.43
C LEU A 523 -9.31 -11.93 21.26
N PRO A 524 -10.53 -12.50 21.16
CA PRO A 524 -11.72 -11.96 21.81
C PRO A 524 -11.56 -11.73 23.31
N GLU A 525 -10.95 -12.69 24.01
CA GLU A 525 -10.73 -12.65 25.47
C GLU A 525 -9.71 -11.60 25.91
N LYS A 526 -8.83 -11.14 25.01
CA LYS A 526 -7.79 -10.13 25.29
C LYS A 526 -8.15 -8.75 24.73
N ARG A 527 -9.24 -8.63 24.01
CA ARG A 527 -9.62 -7.43 23.24
C ARG A 527 -9.70 -6.20 24.13
N GLN A 528 -10.43 -6.26 25.24
CA GLN A 528 -10.60 -5.15 26.16
C GLN A 528 -9.26 -4.69 26.75
N SER A 529 -8.36 -5.62 27.07
CA SER A 529 -7.03 -5.30 27.64
C SER A 529 -6.03 -4.75 26.61
N ALA A 530 -6.42 -4.68 25.34
CA ALA A 530 -5.62 -4.05 24.27
C ALA A 530 -6.04 -2.59 24.01
N LEU A 531 -7.15 -2.14 24.61
CA LEU A 531 -7.70 -0.80 24.43
C LEU A 531 -7.16 0.15 25.54
N PHE A 532 -7.02 1.41 25.16
CA PHE A 532 -6.56 2.49 26.03
C PHE A 532 -7.60 3.61 26.04
N PRO A 533 -7.88 4.23 27.19
CA PRO A 533 -8.77 5.38 27.25
C PRO A 533 -8.07 6.63 26.68
N MET A 534 -8.81 7.38 25.87
CA MET A 534 -8.49 8.72 25.39
C MET A 534 -9.66 9.64 25.69
N TYR A 535 -9.40 10.91 25.88
CA TYR A 535 -10.37 11.83 26.42
C TYR A 535 -10.52 13.07 25.54
N LEU A 536 -11.77 13.46 25.32
CA LEU A 536 -12.12 14.77 24.77
C LEU A 536 -12.70 15.61 25.91
N VAL A 537 -12.05 16.72 26.21
CA VAL A 537 -12.35 17.60 27.34
C VAL A 537 -12.87 18.92 26.79
N HIS A 538 -14.04 19.36 27.25
CA HIS A 538 -14.68 20.61 26.83
C HIS A 538 -14.80 21.58 28.01
N PHE A 539 -14.29 22.81 27.86
CA PHE A 539 -14.33 23.90 28.84
C PHE A 539 -15.46 24.88 28.48
N GLN A 540 -16.61 24.76 29.19
CA GLN A 540 -17.83 25.54 28.94
C GLN A 540 -17.75 26.98 29.49
#